data_7d227c32ddd26a5c37fecf83412b489b
#
_entry.id   7d227c32ddd26a5c37fecf83412b489b
#
_cell.length_a   1.000
_cell.length_b   1.000
_cell.length_c   1.000
_cell.angle_alpha   90.00
_cell.angle_beta   90.00
_cell.angle_gamma   90.00
#
_symmetry.space_group_name_H-M   'P 1'
#
loop_
_entity.id
_entity.type
_entity.pdbx_description
1 polymer ?
#
loop_
_entity_poly.entity_id
_entity_poly.type
_entity_poly.pdbx_seq_one_letter_code
_entity_poly.pdbx_strand_id
1 'polypeptide(L)'
;ELFVSEKAASVLKNSDFGGFQIKGVNGKMDVLHEGIYQLYINRTLEYGLKDDSISKVICCSNCNRKRYLLKPGYITYDRSVFDNIDDDIIKSGEQFGEIVCSRIIFISQRFYRFLKEKKLNRGLQYEPIQLA
;
A
#
# COMPACT_ATOMS: atom_id res chain seq x y z
N GLU A 1 -1.45 -7.59 2.38
CA GLU A 1 -1.75 -8.19 1.07
C GLU A 1 -3.09 -7.64 0.56
N LEU A 2 -3.17 -7.40 -0.74
CA LEU A 2 -4.40 -6.94 -1.39
C LEU A 2 -4.91 -8.03 -2.33
N PHE A 3 -6.20 -8.29 -2.24
CA PHE A 3 -6.89 -9.21 -3.13
C PHE A 3 -7.93 -8.44 -3.95
N VAL A 4 -8.07 -8.81 -5.20
CA VAL A 4 -8.98 -8.17 -6.15
C VAL A 4 -9.85 -9.20 -6.84
N SER A 5 -11.07 -8.81 -7.22
CA SER A 5 -11.95 -9.64 -8.01
C SER A 5 -11.45 -9.77 -9.45
N GLU A 6 -11.95 -10.75 -10.17
CA GLU A 6 -11.66 -10.95 -11.60
C GLU A 6 -11.93 -9.69 -12.43
N LYS A 7 -13.07 -9.03 -12.18
CA LYS A 7 -13.41 -7.78 -12.84
C LYS A 7 -12.35 -6.70 -12.58
N ALA A 8 -11.95 -6.51 -11.33
CA ALA A 8 -10.93 -5.52 -10.97
C ALA A 8 -9.56 -5.89 -11.57
N ALA A 9 -9.19 -7.17 -11.53
CA ALA A 9 -7.97 -7.68 -12.13
C ALA A 9 -7.91 -7.39 -13.64
N SER A 10 -8.99 -7.64 -14.37
CA SER A 10 -9.08 -7.37 -15.80
C SER A 10 -8.94 -5.88 -16.11
N VAL A 11 -9.65 -5.02 -15.38
CA VAL A 11 -9.58 -3.56 -15.57
C VAL A 11 -8.17 -3.04 -15.28
N LEU A 12 -7.52 -3.51 -14.22
CA LEU A 12 -6.18 -3.10 -13.85
C LEU A 12 -5.11 -3.59 -14.83
N LYS A 13 -5.21 -4.84 -15.32
CA LYS A 13 -4.29 -5.39 -16.32
C LYS A 13 -4.32 -4.61 -17.64
N ASN A 14 -5.46 -4.08 -18.02
CA ASN A 14 -5.65 -3.30 -19.25
C ASN A 14 -5.41 -1.79 -19.05
N SER A 15 -4.92 -1.37 -17.90
CA SER A 15 -4.63 0.02 -17.59
C SER A 15 -3.16 0.36 -17.82
N ASP A 16 -2.87 1.67 -17.92
CA ASP A 16 -1.50 2.21 -18.07
C ASP A 16 -0.84 2.50 -16.71
N PHE A 17 -1.41 2.00 -15.61
CA PHE A 17 -0.86 2.23 -14.27
C PHE A 17 0.22 1.22 -13.92
N GLY A 18 1.26 1.68 -13.21
CA GLY A 18 2.42 0.90 -12.84
C GLY A 18 2.58 0.70 -11.34
N GLY A 19 3.59 -0.12 -10.98
CA GLY A 19 3.96 -0.39 -9.60
C GLY A 19 3.37 -1.67 -9.01
N PHE A 20 2.63 -2.46 -9.79
CA PHE A 20 2.02 -3.69 -9.32
C PHE A 20 2.04 -4.82 -10.36
N GLN A 21 1.84 -6.02 -9.86
CA GLN A 21 1.55 -7.22 -10.64
C GLN A 21 0.27 -7.86 -10.14
N ILE A 22 -0.47 -8.53 -11.02
CA ILE A 22 -1.65 -9.28 -10.67
C ILE A 22 -1.35 -10.76 -10.87
N LYS A 23 -1.47 -11.53 -9.79
CA LYS A 23 -1.19 -12.96 -9.75
C LYS A 23 -2.43 -13.74 -9.34
N GLY A 24 -2.59 -14.93 -9.90
CA GLY A 24 -3.62 -15.86 -9.42
C GLY A 24 -3.33 -16.30 -7.98
N VAL A 25 -4.38 -16.60 -7.23
CA VAL A 25 -4.26 -17.12 -5.86
C VAL A 25 -4.36 -18.63 -5.90
N ASN A 26 -3.32 -19.30 -5.42
CA ASN A 26 -3.34 -20.74 -5.23
C ASN A 26 -3.89 -21.08 -3.84
N GLY A 27 -4.89 -21.95 -3.81
CA GLY A 27 -5.41 -22.52 -2.57
C GLY A 27 -4.58 -23.71 -2.07
N LYS A 28 -5.13 -24.44 -1.12
CA LYS A 28 -4.55 -25.72 -0.67
C LYS A 28 -4.40 -26.66 -1.88
N MET A 29 -3.28 -27.34 -1.99
CA MET A 29 -2.93 -28.27 -3.07
C MET A 29 -2.74 -27.59 -4.45
N ASP A 30 -2.24 -26.35 -4.47
CA ASP A 30 -1.96 -25.57 -5.69
C ASP A 30 -3.15 -25.38 -6.65
N VAL A 31 -4.38 -25.51 -6.15
CA VAL A 31 -5.58 -25.22 -6.92
C VAL A 31 -5.78 -23.71 -6.97
N LEU A 32 -5.87 -23.16 -8.18
CA LEU A 32 -6.20 -21.74 -8.39
C LEU A 32 -7.60 -21.45 -7.87
N HIS A 33 -7.73 -20.43 -7.03
CA HIS A 33 -9.02 -19.87 -6.67
C HIS A 33 -9.55 -19.03 -7.83
N GLU A 34 -10.60 -19.52 -8.47
CA GLU A 34 -11.25 -18.77 -9.54
C GLU A 34 -11.87 -17.47 -9.01
N GLY A 35 -11.70 -16.41 -9.79
CA GLY A 35 -12.31 -15.10 -9.52
C GLY A 35 -11.62 -14.25 -8.44
N ILE A 36 -10.53 -14.72 -7.84
CA ILE A 36 -9.74 -13.99 -6.85
C ILE A 36 -8.28 -13.91 -7.31
N TYR A 37 -7.73 -12.70 -7.27
CA TYR A 37 -6.35 -12.41 -7.66
C TYR A 37 -5.65 -11.62 -6.58
N GLN A 38 -4.37 -11.84 -6.42
CA GLN A 38 -3.52 -11.02 -5.54
C GLN A 38 -2.93 -9.86 -6.34
N LEU A 39 -3.08 -8.65 -5.82
CA LEU A 39 -2.38 -7.48 -6.29
C LEU A 39 -1.08 -7.36 -5.50
N TYR A 40 0.01 -7.60 -6.19
CA TYR A 40 1.35 -7.54 -5.63
C TYR A 40 2.00 -6.21 -5.94
N ILE A 41 2.35 -5.43 -4.92
CA ILE A 41 3.01 -4.13 -5.08
C ILE A 41 4.51 -4.33 -5.17
N ASN A 42 5.11 -3.87 -6.27
CA ASN A 42 6.49 -4.15 -6.63
C ASN A 42 7.51 -3.45 -5.73
N ARG A 43 7.28 -2.19 -5.42
CA ARG A 43 8.25 -1.32 -4.75
C ARG A 43 7.86 -1.01 -3.32
N THR A 44 8.88 -0.92 -2.47
CA THR A 44 8.80 -0.39 -1.12
C THR A 44 9.59 0.92 -1.06
N LEU A 45 8.96 1.96 -0.52
CA LEU A 45 9.55 3.27 -0.31
C LEU A 45 10.68 3.20 0.73
N GLU A 46 11.62 4.09 0.68
CA GLU A 46 12.56 4.33 1.77
C GLU A 46 11.84 4.92 2.99
N TYR A 47 12.50 4.89 4.16
CA TYR A 47 11.95 5.50 5.36
C TYR A 47 11.85 7.03 5.20
N GLY A 48 10.66 7.56 5.38
CA GLY A 48 10.41 8.98 5.18
C GLY A 48 9.37 9.56 6.11
N LEU A 49 8.85 8.76 7.06
CA LEU A 49 7.88 9.21 8.05
C LEU A 49 8.49 10.26 8.97
N LYS A 50 7.86 11.43 9.07
CA LYS A 50 8.33 12.52 9.95
C LYS A 50 7.94 12.25 11.41
N ASP A 51 8.81 12.65 12.33
CA ASP A 51 8.66 12.43 13.78
C ASP A 51 7.38 13.06 14.36
N ASP A 52 6.91 14.15 13.78
CA ASP A 52 5.66 14.81 14.20
C ASP A 52 4.43 13.93 14.03
N SER A 53 4.47 12.99 13.10
CA SER A 53 3.41 12.01 12.86
C SER A 53 3.46 10.79 13.77
N ILE A 54 4.54 10.62 14.54
CA ILE A 54 4.78 9.42 15.36
C ILE A 54 4.31 9.66 16.79
N SER A 55 3.42 8.80 17.29
CA SER A 55 3.05 8.78 18.72
C SER A 55 3.94 7.87 19.54
N LYS A 56 4.35 6.73 19.00
CA LYS A 56 5.19 5.74 19.68
C LYS A 56 5.97 4.89 18.67
N VAL A 57 7.19 4.55 19.04
CA VAL A 57 8.00 3.55 18.33
C VAL A 57 8.10 2.29 19.20
N ILE A 58 7.79 1.15 18.62
CA ILE A 58 7.90 -0.17 19.27
C ILE A 58 9.01 -0.93 18.59
N CYS A 59 10.01 -1.35 19.35
CA CYS A 59 11.09 -2.20 18.87
C CYS A 59 10.83 -3.66 19.27
N CYS A 60 10.95 -4.57 18.32
CA CYS A 60 10.91 -6.00 18.63
C CYS A 60 12.21 -6.42 19.32
N SER A 61 12.11 -7.04 20.49
CA SER A 61 13.28 -7.50 21.26
C SER A 61 14.06 -8.61 20.55
N ASN A 62 13.43 -9.36 19.67
CA ASN A 62 14.06 -10.51 18.99
C ASN A 62 14.74 -10.15 17.66
N CYS A 63 14.16 -9.21 16.89
CA CYS A 63 14.65 -8.92 15.55
C CYS A 63 14.99 -7.42 15.32
N ASN A 64 14.87 -6.58 16.34
CA ASN A 64 15.10 -5.14 16.31
C ASN A 64 14.30 -4.36 15.25
N ARG A 65 13.27 -4.97 14.65
CA ARG A 65 12.39 -4.27 13.73
C ARG A 65 11.56 -3.23 14.47
N LYS A 66 11.53 -2.03 13.91
CA LYS A 66 10.73 -0.92 14.42
C LYS A 66 9.34 -0.94 13.82
N ARG A 67 8.35 -0.65 14.65
CA ARG A 67 6.96 -0.43 14.28
C ARG A 67 6.53 0.93 14.80
N TYR A 68 5.70 1.60 14.07
CA TYR A 68 5.27 2.95 14.36
C TYR A 68 3.78 2.99 14.68
N LEU A 69 3.43 3.71 15.74
CA LEU A 69 2.05 4.13 15.99
C LEU A 69 1.93 5.59 15.61
N LEU A 70 0.89 5.90 14.88
CA LEU A 70 0.65 7.24 14.35
C LEU A 70 -0.17 8.08 15.34
N LYS A 71 0.09 9.38 15.36
CA LYS A 71 -0.79 10.35 15.99
C LYS A 71 -2.07 10.51 15.17
N PRO A 72 -3.19 10.91 15.79
CA PRO A 72 -4.36 11.35 15.04
C PRO A 72 -4.02 12.56 14.16
N GLY A 73 -4.56 12.58 12.96
CA GLY A 73 -4.37 13.67 12.01
C GLY A 73 -3.67 13.23 10.72
N TYR A 74 -3.12 14.19 9.99
CA TYR A 74 -2.43 13.91 8.74
C TYR A 74 -1.05 13.30 9.00
N ILE A 75 -0.73 12.30 8.21
CA ILE A 75 0.60 11.69 8.20
C ILE A 75 1.50 12.54 7.31
N THR A 76 2.65 12.95 7.83
CA THR A 76 3.65 13.73 7.12
C THR A 76 4.83 12.85 6.71
N TYR A 77 5.15 12.88 5.43
CA TYR A 77 6.31 12.19 4.85
C TYR A 77 7.32 13.18 4.27
N ASP A 78 8.58 12.79 4.27
CA ASP A 78 9.62 13.51 3.54
C ASP A 78 9.31 13.44 2.03
N ARG A 79 9.26 14.62 1.40
CA ARG A 79 8.99 14.73 -0.03
C ARG A 79 10.04 14.00 -0.85
N SER A 80 11.30 14.06 -0.44
CA SER A 80 12.43 13.50 -1.19
C SER A 80 12.34 11.99 -1.41
N VAL A 81 11.65 11.25 -0.54
CA VAL A 81 11.49 9.80 -0.72
C VAL A 81 10.54 9.45 -1.87
N PHE A 82 9.77 10.42 -2.36
CA PHE A 82 8.90 10.27 -3.53
C PHE A 82 9.52 10.80 -4.83
N ASP A 83 10.70 11.43 -4.74
CA ASP A 83 11.41 11.89 -5.93
C ASP A 83 11.81 10.70 -6.81
N ASN A 84 11.64 10.85 -8.13
CA ASN A 84 11.94 9.80 -9.12
C ASN A 84 11.11 8.51 -8.97
N ILE A 85 9.90 8.60 -8.40
CA ILE A 85 8.96 7.49 -8.36
C ILE A 85 7.91 7.66 -9.45
N ASP A 86 7.96 6.78 -10.44
CA ASP A 86 6.99 6.73 -11.54
C ASP A 86 5.84 5.74 -11.29
N ASP A 87 5.95 4.95 -10.22
CA ASP A 87 4.92 3.97 -9.85
C ASP A 87 3.67 4.65 -9.30
N ASP A 88 2.51 4.16 -9.69
CA ASP A 88 1.21 4.66 -9.23
C ASP A 88 0.77 4.08 -7.88
N ILE A 89 1.39 2.99 -7.47
CA ILE A 89 1.14 2.33 -6.20
C ILE A 89 2.46 1.82 -5.60
N ILE A 90 2.68 2.10 -4.32
CA ILE A 90 3.92 1.78 -3.63
C ILE A 90 3.64 1.53 -2.14
N LYS A 91 4.43 0.70 -1.49
CA LYS A 91 4.35 0.43 -0.04
C LYS A 91 5.29 1.33 0.75
N SER A 92 4.91 1.70 1.96
CA SER A 92 5.82 2.37 2.91
C SER A 92 7.02 1.49 3.28
N GLY A 93 8.15 2.11 3.57
CA GLY A 93 9.31 1.47 4.19
C GLY A 93 8.99 1.04 5.62
N GLU A 94 8.31 1.91 6.34
CA GLU A 94 7.90 1.72 7.72
C GLU A 94 6.82 0.65 7.86
N GLN A 95 6.81 0.02 9.03
CA GLN A 95 5.76 -0.90 9.47
C GLN A 95 4.96 -0.25 10.59
N PHE A 96 3.65 -0.41 10.54
CA PHE A 96 2.71 0.23 11.46
C PHE A 96 1.89 -0.81 12.21
N GLY A 97 1.49 -0.46 13.42
CA GLY A 97 0.59 -1.24 14.23
C GLY A 97 1.25 -1.86 15.46
N GLU A 98 0.43 -2.08 16.49
CA GLU A 98 0.88 -2.60 17.78
C GLU A 98 0.94 -4.13 17.78
N ILE A 99 -0.11 -4.78 17.32
CA ILE A 99 -0.25 -6.24 17.32
C ILE A 99 -0.01 -6.81 15.92
N VAL A 100 -0.69 -6.24 14.92
CA VAL A 100 -0.56 -6.66 13.52
C VAL A 100 0.26 -5.61 12.79
N CYS A 101 1.35 -6.07 12.19
CA CYS A 101 2.20 -5.20 11.38
C CYS A 101 1.67 -5.10 9.95
N SER A 102 1.47 -3.87 9.51
CA SER A 102 1.12 -3.57 8.12
C SER A 102 1.98 -2.44 7.57
N ARG A 103 2.04 -2.33 6.26
CA ARG A 103 2.62 -1.19 5.55
C ARG A 103 1.49 -0.31 5.04
N ILE A 104 1.71 0.99 5.03
CA ILE A 104 0.81 1.93 4.33
C ILE A 104 1.04 1.76 2.84
N ILE A 105 -0.04 1.82 2.08
CA ILE A 105 0.00 1.78 0.63
C ILE A 105 -0.29 3.19 0.14
N PHE A 106 0.66 3.76 -0.59
CA PHE A 106 0.50 5.04 -1.27
C PHE A 106 0.05 4.82 -2.69
N ILE A 107 -0.85 5.67 -3.15
CA ILE A 107 -1.30 5.67 -4.53
C ILE A 107 -1.20 7.07 -5.12
N SER A 108 -0.92 7.17 -6.41
CA SER A 108 -0.93 8.43 -7.12
C SER A 108 -2.35 9.00 -7.21
N GLN A 109 -2.46 10.33 -7.32
CA GLN A 109 -3.76 10.97 -7.47
C GLN A 109 -4.49 10.53 -8.75
N ARG A 110 -3.76 10.29 -9.84
CA ARG A 110 -4.35 9.79 -11.09
C ARG A 110 -4.91 8.38 -10.92
N PHE A 111 -4.22 7.52 -10.17
CA PHE A 111 -4.69 6.16 -9.87
C PHE A 111 -5.93 6.18 -8.96
N TYR A 112 -5.93 7.04 -7.95
CA TYR A 112 -7.10 7.25 -7.09
C TYR A 112 -8.35 7.66 -7.90
N ARG A 113 -8.21 8.64 -8.82
CA ARG A 113 -9.30 9.06 -9.70
C ARG A 113 -9.82 7.93 -10.57
N PHE A 114 -8.90 7.15 -11.15
CA PHE A 114 -9.24 5.98 -11.96
C PHE A 114 -10.03 4.94 -11.16
N LEU A 115 -9.58 4.58 -9.95
CA LEU A 115 -10.29 3.63 -9.09
C LEU A 115 -11.71 4.10 -8.77
N LYS A 116 -11.89 5.39 -8.51
CA LYS A 116 -13.23 5.98 -8.31
C LYS A 116 -14.10 5.91 -9.56
N GLU A 117 -13.58 6.31 -10.70
CA GLU A 117 -14.28 6.30 -11.98
C GLU A 117 -14.74 4.89 -12.37
N LYS A 118 -13.87 3.90 -12.19
CA LYS A 118 -14.16 2.49 -12.47
C LYS A 118 -14.95 1.79 -11.37
N LYS A 119 -15.29 2.50 -10.28
CA LYS A 119 -15.99 1.95 -9.10
C LYS A 119 -15.28 0.73 -8.48
N LEU A 120 -13.94 0.79 -8.45
CA LEU A 120 -13.07 -0.24 -7.86
C LEU A 120 -12.64 0.09 -6.43
N ASN A 121 -13.15 1.17 -5.85
CA ASN A 121 -12.78 1.66 -4.53
C ASN A 121 -13.66 1.16 -3.39
N ARG A 122 -14.53 0.19 -3.63
CA ARG A 122 -15.42 -0.36 -2.58
C ARG A 122 -14.60 -1.04 -1.48
N GLY A 123 -14.81 -0.61 -0.23
CA GLY A 123 -14.09 -1.15 0.93
C GLY A 123 -12.69 -0.57 1.14
N LEU A 124 -12.26 0.37 0.31
CA LEU A 124 -11.00 1.09 0.49
C LEU A 124 -11.27 2.45 1.15
N GLN A 125 -10.44 2.77 2.15
CA GLN A 125 -10.40 4.09 2.76
C GLN A 125 -9.14 4.82 2.30
N TYR A 126 -9.28 6.09 1.98
CA TYR A 126 -8.18 6.92 1.52
C TYR A 126 -8.01 8.11 2.44
N GLU A 127 -6.79 8.38 2.82
CA GLU A 127 -6.42 9.55 3.59
C GLU A 127 -5.31 10.30 2.86
N PRO A 128 -5.40 11.63 2.75
CA PRO A 128 -4.33 12.42 2.17
C PRO A 128 -3.12 12.41 3.11
N ILE A 129 -1.92 12.37 2.53
CA ILE A 129 -0.68 12.59 3.26
C ILE A 129 -0.15 13.99 2.97
N GLN A 130 0.61 14.54 3.91
CA GLN A 130 1.36 15.77 3.73
C GLN A 130 2.80 15.44 3.31
N LEU A 131 3.32 16.16 2.35
CA LEU A 131 4.71 16.07 1.92
C LEU A 131 5.45 17.33 2.39
N ALA A 132 6.43 17.14 3.20
CA ALA A 132 7.25 18.23 3.76
C ALA A 132 8.71 18.15 3.32
#